data_eb298beb7a9dc2ecace115345bdfa217
#
_entry.id   eb298beb7a9dc2ecace115345bdfa217
#
_cell.length_a   1.000
_cell.length_b   1.000
_cell.length_c   1.000
_cell.angle_alpha   90.00
_cell.angle_beta   90.00
_cell.angle_gamma   90.00
#
_symmetry.space_group_name_H-M   'P 1'
#
loop_
_entity.id
_entity.type
_entity.pdbx_description
1 polymer ?
#
loop_
_entity_poly.entity_id
_entity_poly.type
_entity_poly.pdbx_seq_one_letter_code
_entity_poly.pdbx_strand_id
1 'polypeptide(L)'
;MKKFTNAEIAEIRANLNKGIVYCGIRSDGYGVGEISVSPTKEYIRWRHFGQSANKNTDGQLRWLLETIFKDCITVTPAEWSDYHIGYVPIDKQYKGIDYSTKHPNVCGL
;
A
#
# COMPACT_ATOMS: atom_id res chain seq x y z
N MET A 1 -5.65 -1.72 14.85
CA MET A 1 -4.40 -1.28 14.19
C MET A 1 -3.32 -2.35 14.32
N LYS A 2 -2.69 -2.69 13.23
CA LYS A 2 -1.60 -3.67 13.23
C LYS A 2 -0.27 -3.01 13.61
N LYS A 3 0.49 -3.67 14.47
CA LYS A 3 1.89 -3.32 14.73
C LYS A 3 2.79 -4.18 13.86
N PHE A 4 3.86 -3.60 13.37
CA PHE A 4 4.80 -4.26 12.48
C PHE A 4 6.11 -4.55 13.22
N THR A 5 6.64 -5.75 13.01
CA THR A 5 7.98 -6.07 13.52
C THR A 5 9.05 -5.37 12.69
N ASN A 6 10.26 -5.27 13.24
CA ASN A 6 11.37 -4.70 12.48
C ASN A 6 11.66 -5.51 11.22
N ALA A 7 11.50 -6.83 11.26
CA ALA A 7 11.69 -7.70 10.11
C ALA A 7 10.65 -7.42 9.02
N GLU A 8 9.39 -7.23 9.42
CA GLU A 8 8.32 -6.86 8.47
C GLU A 8 8.58 -5.52 7.80
N ILE A 9 8.99 -4.52 8.57
CA ILE A 9 9.34 -3.20 8.03
C ILE A 9 10.50 -3.30 7.03
N ALA A 10 11.54 -4.04 7.38
CA ALA A 10 12.69 -4.23 6.50
C ALA A 10 12.31 -4.95 5.20
N GLU A 11 11.45 -5.95 5.27
CA GLU A 11 10.98 -6.68 4.10
C GLU A 11 10.16 -5.79 3.18
N ILE A 12 9.19 -5.04 3.73
CA ILE A 12 8.36 -4.13 2.94
C ILE A 12 9.24 -3.10 2.25
N ARG A 13 10.18 -2.50 2.99
CA ARG A 13 11.04 -1.48 2.44
C ARG A 13 11.96 -2.04 1.35
N ALA A 14 12.49 -3.25 1.52
CA ALA A 14 13.28 -3.91 0.49
C ALA A 14 12.48 -4.11 -0.79
N ASN A 15 11.22 -4.53 -0.68
CA ASN A 15 10.34 -4.72 -1.82
C ASN A 15 9.97 -3.40 -2.49
N LEU A 16 9.70 -2.36 -1.71
CA LEU A 16 9.47 -1.01 -2.25
C LEU A 16 10.67 -0.52 -3.06
N ASN A 17 11.88 -0.77 -2.56
CA ASN A 17 13.11 -0.39 -3.25
C ASN A 17 13.34 -1.15 -4.54
N LYS A 18 12.69 -2.30 -4.71
CA LYS A 18 12.69 -3.07 -5.97
C LYS A 18 11.63 -2.57 -6.95
N GLY A 19 10.82 -1.60 -6.57
CA GLY A 19 9.76 -1.07 -7.41
C GLY A 19 8.39 -1.69 -7.18
N ILE A 20 8.24 -2.57 -6.19
CA ILE A 20 6.94 -3.13 -5.83
C ILE A 20 6.10 -2.03 -5.17
N VAL A 21 4.85 -1.87 -5.62
CA VAL A 21 3.88 -0.97 -5.01
C VAL A 21 3.07 -1.76 -3.99
N TYR A 22 2.79 -1.15 -2.85
CA TYR A 22 1.92 -1.72 -1.83
C TYR A 22 0.62 -0.94 -1.76
N CYS A 23 -0.44 -1.58 -1.30
CA CYS A 23 -1.68 -0.89 -0.98
C CYS A 23 -2.17 -1.31 0.40
N GLY A 24 -2.85 -0.39 1.08
CA GLY A 24 -3.51 -0.67 2.34
C GLY A 24 -4.90 -1.23 2.11
N ILE A 25 -5.29 -2.23 2.90
CA ILE A 25 -6.58 -2.90 2.79
C ILE A 25 -7.35 -2.70 4.08
N ARG A 26 -8.56 -2.19 3.98
CA ARG A 26 -9.48 -2.03 5.10
C ARG A 26 -10.13 -3.34 5.48
N SER A 27 -10.81 -3.35 6.62
CA SER A 27 -11.51 -4.54 7.12
C SER A 27 -12.63 -5.02 6.20
N ASP A 28 -13.17 -4.13 5.35
CA ASP A 28 -14.18 -4.49 4.36
C ASP A 28 -13.57 -5.00 3.04
N GLY A 29 -12.23 -5.07 2.95
CA GLY A 29 -11.54 -5.58 1.77
C GLY A 29 -11.19 -4.53 0.73
N TYR A 30 -11.58 -3.28 0.93
CA TYR A 30 -11.28 -2.22 -0.03
C TYR A 30 -9.88 -1.67 0.13
N GLY A 31 -9.25 -1.33 -1.01
CA GLY A 31 -7.98 -0.62 -1.02
C GLY A 31 -8.19 0.87 -0.76
N VAL A 32 -7.36 1.45 0.10
CA VAL A 32 -7.53 2.84 0.53
C VAL A 32 -6.32 3.73 0.27
N GLY A 33 -5.29 3.22 -0.36
CA GLY A 33 -4.13 4.02 -0.69
C GLY A 33 -3.00 3.16 -1.20
N GLU A 34 -2.05 3.80 -1.86
CA GLU A 34 -0.87 3.13 -2.40
C GLU A 34 0.39 3.70 -1.76
N ILE A 35 1.40 2.84 -1.67
CA ILE A 35 2.72 3.20 -1.16
C ILE A 35 3.75 2.75 -2.20
N SER A 36 4.65 3.66 -2.55
CA SER A 36 5.73 3.39 -3.48
C SER A 36 6.98 4.17 -3.07
N VAL A 37 8.08 3.91 -3.76
CA VAL A 37 9.33 4.64 -3.56
C VAL A 37 9.62 5.45 -4.81
N SER A 38 10.14 6.66 -4.65
CA SER A 38 10.51 7.51 -5.76
C SER A 38 11.55 6.83 -6.67
N PRO A 39 11.65 7.23 -7.94
CA PRO A 39 12.65 6.64 -8.85
C PRO A 39 14.09 6.73 -8.32
N THR A 40 14.40 7.79 -7.58
CA THR A 40 15.73 7.96 -6.97
C THR A 40 15.92 7.15 -5.68
N LYS A 41 14.84 6.57 -5.16
CA LYS A 41 14.79 5.85 -3.88
C LYS A 41 15.04 6.72 -2.66
N GLU A 42 15.00 8.04 -2.82
CA GLU A 42 15.19 8.97 -1.70
C GLU A 42 13.95 9.11 -0.83
N TYR A 43 12.77 8.89 -1.40
CA TYR A 43 11.51 9.15 -0.72
C TYR A 43 10.56 7.97 -0.81
N ILE A 44 9.82 7.74 0.30
CA ILE A 44 8.62 6.90 0.31
C ILE A 44 7.46 7.83 -0.01
N ARG A 45 6.66 7.46 -1.02
CA ARG A 45 5.49 8.22 -1.45
C ARG A 45 4.24 7.43 -1.16
N TRP A 46 3.19 8.12 -0.77
CA TRP A 46 1.89 7.45 -0.59
C TRP A 46 0.76 8.34 -1.07
N ARG A 47 -0.34 7.68 -1.40
CA ARG A 47 -1.58 8.35 -1.77
C ARG A 47 -2.70 7.82 -0.87
N HIS A 48 -3.15 8.67 0.04
CA HIS A 48 -4.24 8.39 0.98
C HIS A 48 -4.80 9.74 1.39
N PHE A 49 -5.97 10.13 0.86
CA PHE A 49 -6.54 11.47 0.97
C PHE A 49 -5.66 12.58 0.36
N GLY A 50 -4.81 12.24 -0.56
CA GLY A 50 -3.86 13.15 -1.18
C GLY A 50 -2.52 12.46 -1.36
N GLN A 51 -1.57 13.18 -1.94
CA GLN A 51 -0.23 12.64 -2.17
C GLN A 51 0.75 13.28 -1.19
N SER A 52 1.60 12.45 -0.61
CA SER A 52 2.64 12.89 0.31
C SER A 52 3.90 12.05 0.15
N ALA A 53 5.00 12.54 0.70
CA ALA A 53 6.27 11.83 0.67
C ALA A 53 7.10 12.16 1.91
N ASN A 54 7.83 11.15 2.38
CA ASN A 54 8.81 11.27 3.46
C ASN A 54 10.10 10.58 3.05
N LYS A 55 11.18 10.81 3.79
CA LYS A 55 12.44 10.12 3.52
C LYS A 55 12.28 8.60 3.59
N ASN A 56 13.01 7.90 2.72
CA ASN A 56 12.97 6.44 2.63
C ASN A 56 13.83 5.81 3.74
N THR A 57 13.25 5.70 4.93
CA THR A 57 13.89 5.07 6.10
C THR A 57 12.92 4.11 6.76
N ASP A 58 13.45 3.16 7.53
CA ASP A 58 12.60 2.20 8.27
C ASP A 58 11.67 2.93 9.25
N GLY A 59 12.17 3.96 9.93
CA GLY A 59 11.38 4.73 10.89
C GLY A 59 10.23 5.47 10.22
N GLN A 60 10.46 6.05 9.04
CA GLN A 60 9.42 6.76 8.30
C GLN A 60 8.38 5.78 7.74
N LEU A 61 8.81 4.62 7.25
CA LEU A 61 7.87 3.61 6.80
C LEU A 61 7.00 3.11 7.96
N ARG A 62 7.59 2.85 9.13
CA ARG A 62 6.84 2.44 10.31
C ARG A 62 5.81 3.48 10.70
N TRP A 63 6.21 4.73 10.78
CA TRP A 63 5.31 5.83 11.09
C TRP A 63 4.14 5.88 10.11
N LEU A 64 4.43 5.78 8.82
CA LEU A 64 3.41 5.80 7.76
C LEU A 64 2.39 4.67 7.96
N LEU A 65 2.87 3.45 8.15
CA LEU A 65 2.00 2.27 8.27
C LEU A 65 1.18 2.29 9.56
N GLU A 66 1.77 2.77 10.65
CA GLU A 66 1.11 2.74 11.97
C GLU A 66 0.32 4.01 12.30
N THR A 67 0.39 5.03 11.45
CA THR A 67 -0.31 6.30 11.65
C THR A 67 -1.27 6.60 10.50
N ILE A 68 -0.75 6.78 9.28
CA ILE A 68 -1.58 7.15 8.13
C ILE A 68 -2.45 5.97 7.70
N PHE A 69 -1.90 4.78 7.68
CA PHE A 69 -2.61 3.55 7.28
C PHE A 69 -3.14 2.76 8.48
N LYS A 70 -3.38 3.44 9.60
CA LYS A 70 -3.79 2.80 10.86
C LYS A 70 -5.10 2.03 10.76
N ASP A 71 -6.00 2.42 9.87
CA ASP A 71 -7.31 1.77 9.71
C ASP A 71 -7.25 0.56 8.80
N CYS A 72 -6.09 0.28 8.21
CA CYS A 72 -5.89 -0.88 7.38
C CYS A 72 -5.58 -2.11 8.23
N ILE A 73 -6.18 -3.24 7.87
CA ILE A 73 -5.88 -4.50 8.55
C ILE A 73 -4.62 -5.15 8.00
N THR A 74 -4.21 -4.75 6.81
CA THR A 74 -2.93 -5.16 6.23
C THR A 74 -2.48 -4.17 5.18
N VAL A 75 -1.19 -4.24 4.84
CA VAL A 75 -0.60 -3.57 3.70
C VAL A 75 0.05 -4.66 2.85
N THR A 76 -0.32 -4.77 1.59
CA THR A 76 0.01 -5.90 0.74
C THR A 76 0.51 -5.43 -0.63
N PRO A 77 1.37 -6.23 -1.30
CA PRO A 77 1.77 -5.92 -2.68
C PRO A 77 0.56 -5.76 -3.60
N ALA A 78 0.67 -4.81 -4.51
CA ALA A 78 -0.39 -4.45 -5.44
C ALA A 78 0.15 -4.36 -6.86
N GLU A 79 -0.73 -4.59 -7.84
CA GLU A 79 -0.40 -4.45 -9.25
C GLU A 79 -1.35 -3.47 -9.92
N TRP A 80 -0.89 -2.84 -11.00
CA TRP A 80 -1.73 -1.94 -11.78
C TRP A 80 -2.81 -2.73 -12.50
N SER A 81 -4.02 -2.20 -12.48
CA SER A 81 -5.16 -2.76 -13.20
C SER A 81 -5.78 -1.69 -14.10
N ASP A 82 -5.74 -1.92 -15.41
CA ASP A 82 -6.44 -1.05 -16.37
C ASP A 82 -7.95 -1.15 -16.18
N TYR A 83 -8.42 -2.30 -15.76
CA TYR A 83 -9.87 -2.53 -15.53
C TYR A 83 -10.41 -1.61 -14.43
N HIS A 84 -9.64 -1.46 -13.35
CA HIS A 84 -10.03 -0.61 -12.22
C HIS A 84 -9.46 0.79 -12.31
N ILE A 85 -8.49 1.02 -13.17
CA ILE A 85 -7.75 2.29 -13.32
C ILE A 85 -7.09 2.66 -11.98
N GLY A 86 -6.33 1.72 -11.44
CA GLY A 86 -5.63 1.89 -10.18
C GLY A 86 -4.91 0.63 -9.75
N TYR A 87 -4.34 0.65 -8.56
CA TYR A 87 -3.66 -0.49 -8.00
C TYR A 87 -4.61 -1.37 -7.22
N VAL A 88 -4.53 -2.68 -7.44
CA VAL A 88 -5.32 -3.68 -6.73
C VAL A 88 -4.39 -4.68 -6.06
N PRO A 89 -4.79 -5.29 -4.94
CA PRO A 89 -3.98 -6.33 -4.31
C PRO A 89 -3.63 -7.44 -5.30
N ILE A 90 -2.41 -7.95 -5.21
CA ILE A 90 -2.00 -9.10 -6.03
C ILE A 90 -2.88 -10.31 -5.69
N ASP A 91 -3.20 -10.49 -4.41
CA ASP A 91 -4.23 -11.45 -3.98
C ASP A 91 -5.61 -10.81 -4.18
N LYS A 92 -6.19 -11.06 -5.35
CA LYS A 92 -7.46 -10.45 -5.76
C LYS A 92 -8.68 -11.06 -5.07
N GLN A 93 -8.48 -12.07 -4.25
CA GLN A 93 -9.57 -12.73 -3.50
C GLN A 93 -9.53 -12.37 -2.01
N TYR A 94 -8.80 -11.33 -1.65
CA TYR A 94 -8.71 -10.92 -0.26
C TYR A 94 -10.10 -10.67 0.32
N LYS A 95 -10.40 -11.37 1.42
CA LYS A 95 -11.73 -11.33 2.08
C LYS A 95 -12.91 -11.61 1.13
N GLY A 96 -12.68 -12.41 0.08
CA GLY A 96 -13.74 -12.74 -0.85
C GLY A 96 -14.11 -11.64 -1.83
N ILE A 97 -13.39 -10.52 -1.84
CA ILE A 97 -13.62 -9.44 -2.81
C ILE A 97 -13.10 -9.89 -4.17
N ASP A 98 -13.96 -9.81 -5.17
CA ASP A 98 -13.59 -10.09 -6.55
C ASP A 98 -13.16 -8.81 -7.24
N TYR A 99 -11.85 -8.63 -7.40
CA TYR A 99 -11.30 -7.46 -8.08
C TYR A 99 -11.29 -7.59 -9.60
N SER A 100 -11.84 -8.69 -10.15
CA SER A 100 -12.02 -8.80 -11.60
C SER A 100 -13.20 -7.96 -12.10
N THR A 101 -14.11 -7.57 -11.22
CA THR A 101 -15.22 -6.69 -11.56
C THR A 101 -14.87 -5.25 -11.23
N LYS A 102 -15.49 -4.31 -11.96
CA LYS A 102 -15.22 -2.88 -11.75
C LYS A 102 -15.62 -2.47 -10.33
N HIS A 103 -14.69 -1.83 -9.61
CA HIS A 103 -14.89 -1.49 -8.22
C HIS A 103 -14.49 -0.05 -7.96
N PRO A 104 -15.32 0.76 -7.25
CA PRO A 104 -15.03 2.18 -7.08
C PRO A 104 -13.95 2.49 -6.05
N ASN A 105 -13.59 1.55 -5.18
CA ASN A 105 -12.69 1.80 -4.06
C ASN A 105 -11.38 1.02 -4.18
N VAL A 106 -10.68 1.16 -5.32
CA VAL A 106 -9.36 0.56 -5.50
C VAL A 106 -8.27 1.56 -5.14
N CYS A 107 -7.08 1.05 -4.79
CA CYS A 107 -5.95 1.90 -4.45
C CYS A 107 -5.52 2.76 -5.63
N GLY A 108 -5.11 3.98 -5.36
CA GLY A 108 -4.56 4.87 -6.36
C GLY A 108 -5.58 5.68 -7.15
N LEU A 109 -6.81 5.56 -6.85
CA LEU A 109 -7.88 6.34 -7.52
C LEU A 109 -8.15 7.69 -6.86
#